data_1e0a179633dcc8ceea681e7dd4c5110e
#
_entry.id   1e0a179633dcc8ceea681e7dd4c5110e
#
_cell.length_a   1.000
_cell.length_b   1.000
_cell.length_c   1.000
_cell.angle_alpha   90.00
_cell.angle_beta   90.00
_cell.angle_gamma   90.00
#
_symmetry.space_group_name_H-M   'P 1'
#
loop_
_entity.id
_entity.type
_entity.pdbx_description
1 polymer ?
#
loop_
_entity_poly.entity_id
_entity_poly.type
_entity_poly.pdbx_seq_one_letter_code
_entity_poly.pdbx_strand_id
1 'polypeptide(L)'
;MVDVEFRVVADRREGLLLALGQTVIANGFTLLRQRMVSGAEGVVLTMLVRGPDPQLPSLQESLGTHPLVRGYEAAQADGAALATATADAPAATSMATRDDSAAVDPRRVEAVLPQLARDYPNIFIPLLALERDLPAEQREPTLRYIGQRVGAWVYKRDFALGGHLALGDSVRHIALPALRQIVQAEVDDDTLLVRNSPFCHRGQSGACCHFLRGMLGGLLGGPHGTADLRVSEKQCRNSGADVCSFHFNA
;
A
#
# COMPACT_ATOMS: atom_id res chain seq x y z
N MET A 1 12.08 -26.27 -6.30
CA MET A 1 11.86 -25.18 -5.31
C MET A 1 10.41 -24.78 -5.42
N VAL A 2 9.75 -24.62 -4.29
CA VAL A 2 8.33 -24.27 -4.22
C VAL A 2 8.19 -22.94 -3.48
N ASP A 3 7.18 -22.18 -3.86
CA ASP A 3 6.74 -20.99 -3.17
C ASP A 3 5.44 -21.31 -2.45
N VAL A 4 5.44 -21.13 -1.13
CA VAL A 4 4.28 -21.46 -0.30
C VAL A 4 3.92 -20.27 0.57
N GLU A 5 2.64 -19.95 0.61
CA GLU A 5 2.12 -18.95 1.53
C GLU A 5 1.55 -19.65 2.77
N PHE A 6 2.03 -19.23 3.93
CA PHE A 6 1.53 -19.65 5.23
C PHE A 6 0.76 -18.51 5.87
N ARG A 7 -0.45 -18.78 6.30
CA ARG A 7 -1.24 -17.90 7.15
C ARG A 7 -1.29 -18.48 8.54
N VAL A 8 -0.66 -17.81 9.50
CA VAL A 8 -0.53 -18.27 10.88
C VAL A 8 -1.35 -17.37 11.79
N VAL A 9 -2.12 -17.97 12.70
CA VAL A 9 -2.86 -17.28 13.74
C VAL A 9 -2.17 -17.49 15.08
N ALA A 10 -1.95 -16.42 15.84
CA ALA A 10 -1.28 -16.42 17.14
C ALA A 10 -1.95 -15.49 18.13
N ASP A 11 -1.75 -15.74 19.44
CA ASP A 11 -2.32 -14.90 20.49
C ASP A 11 -1.55 -13.60 20.72
N ARG A 12 -0.23 -13.61 20.45
CA ARG A 12 0.67 -12.49 20.74
C ARG A 12 1.49 -12.10 19.52
N ARG A 13 1.75 -10.81 19.42
CA ARG A 13 2.61 -10.25 18.35
C ARG A 13 4.10 -10.34 18.69
N GLU A 14 4.42 -10.20 19.99
CA GLU A 14 5.81 -10.12 20.43
C GLU A 14 6.56 -11.43 20.17
N GLY A 15 7.71 -11.33 19.50
CA GLY A 15 8.57 -12.46 19.17
C GLY A 15 8.05 -13.40 18.07
N LEU A 16 6.79 -13.30 17.65
CA LEU A 16 6.17 -14.21 16.68
C LEU A 16 6.95 -14.27 15.36
N LEU A 17 7.25 -13.12 14.78
CA LEU A 17 7.97 -13.05 13.51
C LEU A 17 9.39 -13.60 13.61
N LEU A 18 10.09 -13.30 14.71
CA LEU A 18 11.44 -13.78 14.92
C LEU A 18 11.46 -15.31 15.07
N ALA A 19 10.55 -15.86 15.87
CA ALA A 19 10.47 -17.30 16.13
C ALA A 19 10.09 -18.08 14.86
N LEU A 20 9.05 -17.64 14.14
CA LEU A 20 8.63 -18.31 12.91
C LEU A 20 9.59 -18.09 11.75
N GLY A 21 10.24 -16.92 11.68
CA GLY A 21 11.31 -16.65 10.72
C GLY A 21 12.53 -17.59 10.93
N GLN A 22 12.92 -17.84 12.18
CA GLN A 22 13.96 -18.82 12.52
C GLN A 22 13.54 -20.24 12.13
N THR A 23 12.28 -20.62 12.37
CA THR A 23 11.74 -21.92 11.94
C THR A 23 11.79 -22.10 10.42
N VAL A 24 11.42 -21.07 9.66
CA VAL A 24 11.50 -21.05 8.20
C VAL A 24 12.95 -21.27 7.72
N ILE A 25 13.89 -20.52 8.28
CA ILE A 25 15.31 -20.60 7.91
C ILE A 25 15.91 -21.95 8.32
N ALA A 26 15.59 -22.46 9.51
CA ALA A 26 16.07 -23.77 10.00
C ALA A 26 15.62 -24.94 9.13
N ASN A 27 14.47 -24.83 8.46
CA ASN A 27 13.98 -25.81 7.49
C ASN A 27 14.48 -25.55 6.05
N GLY A 28 15.46 -24.67 5.86
CA GLY A 28 16.06 -24.39 4.55
C GLY A 28 15.21 -23.54 3.61
N PHE A 29 14.20 -22.86 4.14
CA PHE A 29 13.37 -21.92 3.39
C PHE A 29 13.84 -20.48 3.57
N THR A 30 13.61 -19.67 2.55
CA THR A 30 13.84 -18.23 2.56
C THR A 30 12.50 -17.51 2.68
N LEU A 31 12.39 -16.58 3.61
CA LEU A 31 11.23 -15.73 3.75
C LEU A 31 11.28 -14.64 2.68
N LEU A 32 10.35 -14.67 1.73
CA LEU A 32 10.27 -13.69 0.63
C LEU A 32 9.44 -12.48 1.03
N ARG A 33 8.34 -12.71 1.76
CA ARG A 33 7.41 -11.66 2.16
C ARG A 33 6.69 -12.05 3.44
N GLN A 34 6.34 -11.03 4.22
CA GLN A 34 5.57 -11.22 5.45
C GLN A 34 4.58 -10.07 5.64
N ARG A 35 3.46 -10.38 6.27
CA ARG A 35 2.47 -9.41 6.69
C ARG A 35 1.90 -9.82 8.05
N MET A 36 1.80 -8.87 8.97
CA MET A 36 1.23 -9.11 10.29
C MET A 36 0.06 -8.15 10.53
N VAL A 37 -1.10 -8.70 10.86
CA VAL A 37 -2.32 -7.94 11.15
C VAL A 37 -2.82 -8.37 12.52
N SER A 38 -3.12 -7.40 13.39
CA SER A 38 -3.77 -7.65 14.68
C SER A 38 -5.27 -7.40 14.55
N GLY A 39 -6.07 -8.35 14.99
CA GLY A 39 -7.54 -8.30 14.97
C GLY A 39 -8.15 -8.78 16.28
N ALA A 40 -9.48 -8.85 16.33
CA ALA A 40 -10.22 -9.29 17.52
C ALA A 40 -9.93 -10.73 17.92
N GLU A 41 -9.53 -11.58 16.98
CA GLU A 41 -9.24 -13.00 17.19
C GLU A 41 -7.75 -13.31 17.44
N GLY A 42 -6.91 -12.29 17.58
CA GLY A 42 -5.48 -12.43 17.75
C GLY A 42 -4.66 -11.78 16.65
N VAL A 43 -3.45 -12.26 16.45
CA VAL A 43 -2.51 -11.79 15.44
C VAL A 43 -2.46 -12.79 14.29
N VAL A 44 -2.68 -12.31 13.08
CA VAL A 44 -2.52 -13.10 11.84
C VAL A 44 -1.20 -12.69 11.19
N LEU A 45 -0.29 -13.65 11.03
CA LEU A 45 0.96 -13.50 10.29
C LEU A 45 0.86 -14.28 8.99
N THR A 46 0.95 -13.60 7.87
CA THR A 46 1.04 -14.21 6.54
C THR A 46 2.50 -14.15 6.08
N MET A 47 3.04 -15.29 5.66
CA MET A 47 4.43 -15.46 5.22
C MET A 47 4.46 -16.14 3.85
N LEU A 48 5.12 -15.54 2.86
CA LEU A 48 5.48 -16.22 1.62
C LEU A 48 6.92 -16.69 1.73
N VAL A 49 7.12 -17.98 1.58
CA VAL A 49 8.43 -18.61 1.71
C VAL A 49 8.80 -19.40 0.45
N ARG A 50 10.08 -19.47 0.15
CA ARG A 50 10.66 -20.24 -0.96
C ARG A 50 11.64 -21.26 -0.43
N GLY A 51 11.53 -22.51 -0.86
CA GLY A 51 12.47 -23.54 -0.44
C GLY A 51 12.35 -24.85 -1.20
N PRO A 52 13.08 -25.88 -0.76
CA PRO A 52 13.06 -27.20 -1.38
C PRO A 52 11.72 -27.91 -1.12
N ASP A 53 11.09 -28.41 -2.17
CA ASP A 53 9.82 -29.15 -2.08
C ASP A 53 9.86 -30.34 -1.10
N PRO A 54 10.93 -31.17 -1.06
CA PRO A 54 11.02 -32.28 -0.12
C PRO A 54 11.02 -31.89 1.36
N GLN A 55 11.37 -30.64 1.69
CA GLN A 55 11.41 -30.11 3.07
C GLN A 55 10.13 -29.41 3.49
N LEU A 56 9.17 -29.25 2.57
CA LEU A 56 7.90 -28.59 2.87
C LEU A 56 7.09 -29.28 3.99
N PRO A 57 6.95 -30.63 4.02
CA PRO A 57 6.24 -31.27 5.11
C PRO A 57 6.88 -31.01 6.49
N SER A 58 8.21 -30.99 6.55
CA SER A 58 8.97 -30.69 7.78
C SER A 58 8.73 -29.27 8.28
N LEU A 59 8.69 -28.30 7.37
CA LEU A 59 8.36 -26.93 7.70
C LEU A 59 6.92 -26.80 8.19
N GLN A 60 5.96 -27.46 7.53
CA GLN A 60 4.56 -27.47 7.93
C GLN A 60 4.37 -28.06 9.33
N GLU A 61 5.02 -29.18 9.63
CA GLU A 61 5.01 -29.78 10.97
C GLU A 61 5.61 -28.86 12.01
N SER A 62 6.76 -28.24 11.72
CA SER A 62 7.44 -27.30 12.62
C SER A 62 6.61 -26.06 12.91
N LEU A 63 5.88 -25.55 11.93
CA LEU A 63 4.97 -24.41 12.10
C LEU A 63 3.71 -24.82 12.87
N GLY A 64 3.12 -25.98 12.56
CA GLY A 64 1.90 -26.47 13.19
C GLY A 64 2.07 -26.86 14.66
N THR A 65 3.27 -27.28 15.07
CA THR A 65 3.59 -27.65 16.46
C THR A 65 4.22 -26.50 17.25
N HIS A 66 4.42 -25.34 16.62
CA HIS A 66 5.09 -24.22 17.29
C HIS A 66 4.22 -23.62 18.40
N PRO A 67 4.78 -23.38 19.63
CA PRO A 67 3.98 -22.98 20.80
C PRO A 67 3.31 -21.61 20.69
N LEU A 68 3.73 -20.76 19.76
CA LEU A 68 3.11 -19.46 19.48
C LEU A 68 1.98 -19.53 18.44
N VAL A 69 1.77 -20.67 17.80
CA VAL A 69 0.81 -20.87 16.71
C VAL A 69 -0.46 -21.52 17.24
N ARG A 70 -1.60 -20.85 17.10
CA ARG A 70 -2.93 -21.42 17.40
C ARG A 70 -3.48 -22.23 16.22
N GLY A 71 -3.16 -21.79 15.03
CA GLY A 71 -3.59 -22.44 13.79
C GLY A 71 -2.81 -21.89 12.61
N TYR A 72 -2.70 -22.70 11.56
CA TYR A 72 -2.09 -22.26 10.32
C TYR A 72 -2.79 -22.87 9.11
N GLU A 73 -2.72 -22.15 8.02
CA GLU A 73 -3.16 -22.57 6.68
C GLU A 73 -1.96 -22.43 5.74
N ALA A 74 -1.79 -23.41 4.83
CA ALA A 74 -0.75 -23.36 3.81
C ALA A 74 -1.41 -23.44 2.43
N ALA A 75 -1.05 -22.53 1.55
CA ALA A 75 -1.46 -22.54 0.15
C ALA A 75 -0.21 -22.51 -0.74
N GLN A 76 -0.15 -23.36 -1.75
CA GLN A 76 0.87 -23.25 -2.79
C GLN A 76 0.61 -21.97 -3.58
N ALA A 77 1.62 -21.12 -3.68
CA ALA A 77 1.55 -19.96 -4.56
C ALA A 77 1.73 -20.46 -6.00
N ASP A 78 0.64 -20.48 -6.77
CA ASP A 78 0.69 -20.85 -8.18
C ASP A 78 1.70 -19.97 -8.89
N GLY A 79 2.66 -20.58 -9.59
CA GLY A 79 3.80 -19.93 -10.23
C GLY A 79 3.49 -18.82 -11.27
N ALA A 80 2.20 -18.63 -11.59
CA ALA A 80 1.75 -17.54 -12.46
C ALA A 80 1.78 -16.15 -11.77
N ALA A 81 1.76 -16.07 -10.43
CA ALA A 81 1.84 -14.80 -9.70
C ALA A 81 3.28 -14.35 -9.41
N LEU A 82 4.28 -15.21 -9.63
CA LEU A 82 5.69 -14.93 -9.33
C LEU A 82 6.54 -14.52 -10.53
N ALA A 83 6.06 -14.72 -11.75
CA ALA A 83 6.82 -14.40 -12.97
C ALA A 83 6.98 -12.90 -13.24
N THR A 84 6.39 -12.03 -12.42
CA THR A 84 6.47 -10.57 -12.59
C THR A 84 7.36 -9.85 -11.57
N ALA A 85 8.12 -10.60 -10.75
CA ALA A 85 8.95 -9.98 -9.70
C ALA A 85 10.47 -10.10 -9.91
N THR A 86 10.94 -10.80 -10.94
CA THR A 86 12.36 -10.89 -11.26
C THR A 86 12.55 -10.88 -12.77
N ALA A 87 12.79 -9.77 -13.31
CA ALA A 87 13.65 -9.42 -14.43
C ALA A 87 13.10 -8.19 -15.13
N ASP A 88 13.98 -7.29 -15.39
CA ASP A 88 13.85 -6.15 -16.29
C ASP A 88 12.89 -5.05 -15.83
N ALA A 89 13.50 -3.94 -15.51
CA ALA A 89 12.89 -2.69 -15.82
C ALA A 89 12.61 -2.69 -17.34
N PRO A 90 11.39 -2.88 -17.79
CA PRO A 90 11.09 -2.50 -19.14
C PRO A 90 11.22 -0.99 -19.16
N ALA A 91 12.05 -0.50 -20.02
CA ALA A 91 11.95 0.84 -20.51
C ALA A 91 10.45 1.17 -20.60
N ALA A 92 10.04 2.15 -19.83
CA ALA A 92 8.68 2.65 -19.83
C ALA A 92 8.34 3.00 -21.28
N THR A 93 7.65 2.11 -21.95
CA THR A 93 6.94 2.48 -23.15
C THR A 93 5.77 3.29 -22.67
N SER A 94 6.02 4.58 -22.66
CA SER A 94 5.08 5.66 -22.56
C SER A 94 3.84 5.35 -23.38
N MET A 95 2.76 5.00 -22.69
CA MET A 95 1.45 5.41 -23.18
C MET A 95 1.09 6.67 -22.42
N ALA A 96 1.45 7.75 -23.06
CA ALA A 96 1.19 9.10 -22.62
C ALA A 96 -0.30 9.33 -22.41
N THR A 97 -0.69 9.45 -21.15
CA THR A 97 -1.70 10.43 -20.81
C THR A 97 -0.97 11.77 -20.82
N ARG A 98 -1.38 12.59 -21.74
CA ARG A 98 -0.80 13.88 -22.03
C ARG A 98 -0.64 14.73 -20.78
N ASP A 99 0.55 15.29 -20.60
CA ASP A 99 0.84 16.64 -20.16
C ASP A 99 1.03 16.98 -18.67
N ASP A 100 1.31 16.01 -17.79
CA ASP A 100 1.76 16.38 -16.41
C ASP A 100 3.27 16.10 -16.17
N SER A 101 3.95 15.44 -17.12
CA SER A 101 5.34 14.98 -16.94
C SER A 101 6.39 16.10 -17.03
N ALA A 102 6.07 17.22 -17.65
CA ALA A 102 7.01 18.31 -17.86
C ALA A 102 7.26 19.20 -16.63
N ALA A 103 6.38 19.12 -15.61
CA ALA A 103 6.42 19.95 -14.41
C ALA A 103 7.04 19.27 -13.18
N VAL A 104 7.28 17.96 -13.22
CA VAL A 104 7.81 17.19 -12.08
C VAL A 104 9.33 17.07 -12.18
N ASP A 105 10.06 17.47 -11.14
CA ASP A 105 11.50 17.20 -11.02
C ASP A 105 11.71 15.80 -10.42
N PRO A 106 12.14 14.80 -11.21
CA PRO A 106 12.31 13.43 -10.75
C PRO A 106 13.34 13.31 -9.62
N ARG A 107 14.40 14.12 -9.64
CA ARG A 107 15.46 14.07 -8.62
C ARG A 107 14.95 14.48 -7.26
N ARG A 108 14.11 15.51 -7.21
CA ARG A 108 13.49 15.98 -5.98
C ARG A 108 12.52 14.94 -5.41
N VAL A 109 11.77 14.25 -6.25
CA VAL A 109 10.88 13.16 -5.85
C VAL A 109 11.67 11.99 -5.29
N GLU A 110 12.66 11.50 -6.02
CA GLU A 110 13.48 10.36 -5.59
C GLU A 110 14.26 10.65 -4.28
N ALA A 111 14.58 11.91 -4.00
CA ALA A 111 15.24 12.29 -2.75
C ALA A 111 14.30 12.19 -1.53
N VAL A 112 13.00 12.46 -1.70
CA VAL A 112 12.05 12.48 -0.58
C VAL A 112 11.42 11.11 -0.30
N LEU A 113 11.27 10.24 -1.30
CA LEU A 113 10.61 8.93 -1.16
C LEU A 113 11.23 8.02 -0.08
N PRO A 114 12.56 7.87 0.06
CA PRO A 114 13.16 7.05 1.11
C PRO A 114 12.84 7.57 2.52
N GLN A 115 12.76 8.90 2.69
CA GLN A 115 12.37 9.50 3.96
C GLN A 115 10.91 9.18 4.27
N LEU A 116 9.99 9.38 3.31
CA LEU A 116 8.58 9.05 3.49
C LEU A 116 8.37 7.56 3.85
N ALA A 117 9.14 6.66 3.23
CA ALA A 117 9.06 5.23 3.54
C ALA A 117 9.52 4.90 4.98
N ARG A 118 10.54 5.59 5.50
CA ARG A 118 11.01 5.42 6.88
C ARG A 118 10.03 6.00 7.89
N ASP A 119 9.49 7.18 7.60
CA ASP A 119 8.68 7.95 8.54
C ASP A 119 7.19 7.56 8.52
N TYR A 120 6.77 6.72 7.57
CA TYR A 120 5.38 6.29 7.45
C TYR A 120 4.89 5.61 8.74
N PRO A 121 3.73 6.00 9.31
CA PRO A 121 2.69 6.87 8.73
C PRO A 121 2.85 8.38 8.95
N ASN A 122 3.89 8.85 9.65
CA ASN A 122 4.09 10.26 10.04
C ASN A 122 4.74 11.09 8.91
N ILE A 123 4.16 11.05 7.71
CA ILE A 123 4.75 11.58 6.47
C ILE A 123 4.44 13.05 6.19
N PHE A 124 3.53 13.67 6.96
CA PHE A 124 3.06 15.02 6.60
C PHE A 124 4.08 16.12 6.82
N ILE A 125 4.94 16.01 7.83
CA ILE A 125 5.95 17.06 8.09
C ILE A 125 6.85 17.28 6.87
N PRO A 126 7.52 16.24 6.31
CA PRO A 126 8.34 16.43 5.12
C PRO A 126 7.53 16.80 3.87
N LEU A 127 6.28 16.31 3.73
CA LEU A 127 5.43 16.66 2.59
C LEU A 127 4.99 18.11 2.60
N LEU A 128 4.59 18.65 3.75
CA LEU A 128 4.21 20.07 3.88
C LEU A 128 5.41 21.01 3.73
N ALA A 129 6.60 20.58 4.14
CA ALA A 129 7.83 21.34 3.88
C ALA A 129 8.09 21.39 2.36
N LEU A 130 8.02 20.24 1.68
CA LEU A 130 8.18 20.16 0.23
C LEU A 130 7.13 21.03 -0.50
N GLU A 131 5.86 20.94 -0.10
CA GLU A 131 4.79 21.75 -0.72
C GLU A 131 5.07 23.25 -0.68
N ARG A 132 5.58 23.74 0.45
CA ARG A 132 5.96 25.18 0.60
C ARG A 132 7.11 25.58 -0.30
N ASP A 133 8.07 24.68 -0.51
CA ASP A 133 9.26 24.92 -1.32
C ASP A 133 9.01 24.79 -2.82
N LEU A 134 7.86 24.23 -3.23
CA LEU A 134 7.50 24.08 -4.63
C LEU A 134 6.83 25.34 -5.19
N PRO A 135 7.19 25.77 -6.43
CA PRO A 135 6.40 26.71 -7.20
C PRO A 135 4.94 26.25 -7.32
N ALA A 136 4.01 27.19 -7.37
CA ALA A 136 2.57 26.90 -7.35
C ALA A 136 2.15 25.92 -8.46
N GLU A 137 2.70 26.11 -9.67
CA GLU A 137 2.44 25.29 -10.85
C GLU A 137 2.99 23.86 -10.74
N GLN A 138 3.98 23.62 -9.88
CA GLN A 138 4.59 22.30 -9.67
C GLN A 138 3.98 21.54 -8.48
N ARG A 139 3.21 22.18 -7.62
CA ARG A 139 2.66 21.55 -6.41
C ARG A 139 1.74 20.37 -6.72
N GLU A 140 0.74 20.59 -7.56
CA GLU A 140 -0.22 19.55 -7.93
C GLU A 140 0.47 18.35 -8.58
N PRO A 141 1.21 18.49 -9.71
CA PRO A 141 1.81 17.32 -10.37
C PRO A 141 2.82 16.61 -9.49
N THR A 142 3.65 17.33 -8.74
CA THR A 142 4.67 16.73 -7.88
C THR A 142 4.05 15.97 -6.70
N LEU A 143 3.13 16.59 -5.94
CA LEU A 143 2.49 15.94 -4.80
C LEU A 143 1.63 14.75 -5.25
N ARG A 144 0.93 14.85 -6.37
CA ARG A 144 0.16 13.75 -6.95
C ARG A 144 1.06 12.59 -7.34
N TYR A 145 2.18 12.85 -7.98
CA TYR A 145 3.15 11.81 -8.38
C TYR A 145 3.77 11.12 -7.16
N ILE A 146 4.20 11.88 -6.14
CA ILE A 146 4.70 11.33 -4.87
C ILE A 146 3.62 10.48 -4.21
N GLY A 147 2.38 10.97 -4.14
CA GLY A 147 1.25 10.23 -3.60
C GLY A 147 1.06 8.89 -4.32
N GLN A 148 1.09 8.89 -5.65
CA GLN A 148 0.97 7.67 -6.44
C GLN A 148 2.07 6.64 -6.12
N ARG A 149 3.34 7.09 -5.99
CA ARG A 149 4.46 6.22 -5.62
C ARG A 149 4.30 5.65 -4.21
N VAL A 150 3.90 6.49 -3.24
CA VAL A 150 3.63 6.06 -1.86
C VAL A 150 2.46 5.09 -1.81
N GLY A 151 1.35 5.38 -2.50
CA GLY A 151 0.18 4.50 -2.56
C GLY A 151 0.52 3.12 -3.15
N ALA A 152 1.25 3.07 -4.27
CA ALA A 152 1.70 1.83 -4.87
C ALA A 152 2.64 1.04 -3.95
N TRP A 153 3.52 1.73 -3.20
CA TRP A 153 4.39 1.10 -2.22
C TRP A 153 3.60 0.55 -1.02
N VAL A 154 2.66 1.33 -0.46
CA VAL A 154 1.77 0.89 0.65
C VAL A 154 0.95 -0.32 0.21
N TYR A 155 0.39 -0.31 -1.01
CA TYR A 155 -0.32 -1.45 -1.56
C TYR A 155 0.56 -2.70 -1.57
N LYS A 156 1.77 -2.61 -2.12
CA LYS A 156 2.72 -3.74 -2.18
C LYS A 156 3.11 -4.24 -0.80
N ARG A 157 3.26 -3.35 0.16
CA ARG A 157 3.65 -3.68 1.53
C ARG A 157 2.53 -4.37 2.31
N ASP A 158 1.29 -3.86 2.21
CA ASP A 158 0.21 -4.21 3.14
C ASP A 158 -0.90 -5.06 2.49
N PHE A 159 -1.13 -4.95 1.17
CA PHE A 159 -2.33 -5.46 0.50
C PHE A 159 -2.04 -6.38 -0.70
N ALA A 160 -0.80 -6.55 -1.12
CA ALA A 160 -0.44 -7.27 -2.35
C ALA A 160 -0.83 -8.75 -2.38
N LEU A 161 -1.25 -9.34 -1.26
CA LEU A 161 -1.74 -10.72 -1.16
C LEU A 161 -3.26 -10.84 -1.33
N GLY A 162 -3.97 -9.73 -1.50
CA GLY A 162 -5.41 -9.73 -1.78
C GLY A 162 -5.71 -10.16 -3.22
N GLY A 163 -6.78 -10.96 -3.42
CA GLY A 163 -7.31 -11.26 -4.74
C GLY A 163 -7.87 -10.00 -5.44
N HIS A 164 -8.27 -10.15 -6.70
CA HIS A 164 -8.96 -9.07 -7.42
C HIS A 164 -10.29 -8.75 -6.74
N LEU A 165 -10.42 -7.52 -6.28
CA LEU A 165 -11.64 -6.99 -5.68
C LEU A 165 -12.32 -6.05 -6.67
N ALA A 166 -13.64 -5.97 -6.64
CA ALA A 166 -14.38 -4.90 -7.32
C ALA A 166 -13.95 -3.53 -6.78
N LEU A 167 -14.14 -2.47 -7.54
CA LEU A 167 -13.66 -1.13 -7.18
C LEU A 167 -14.19 -0.68 -5.81
N GLY A 168 -15.49 -0.84 -5.54
CA GLY A 168 -16.09 -0.47 -4.26
C GLY A 168 -15.50 -1.25 -3.07
N ASP A 169 -15.23 -2.55 -3.25
CA ASP A 169 -14.59 -3.37 -2.23
C ASP A 169 -13.13 -2.98 -2.04
N SER A 170 -12.43 -2.62 -3.10
CA SER A 170 -11.06 -2.11 -3.04
C SER A 170 -10.98 -0.79 -2.28
N VAL A 171 -11.96 0.09 -2.46
CA VAL A 171 -12.05 1.34 -1.69
C VAL A 171 -12.22 1.03 -0.21
N ARG A 172 -13.11 0.09 0.15
CA ARG A 172 -13.41 -0.26 1.55
C ARG A 172 -12.29 -1.06 2.21
N HIS A 173 -11.67 -2.01 1.50
CA HIS A 173 -10.71 -2.97 2.09
C HIS A 173 -9.24 -2.60 1.87
N ILE A 174 -8.93 -1.71 0.93
CA ILE A 174 -7.56 -1.27 0.63
C ILE A 174 -7.40 0.23 0.91
N ALA A 175 -8.16 1.10 0.21
CA ALA A 175 -7.95 2.53 0.29
C ALA A 175 -8.30 3.09 1.67
N LEU A 176 -9.45 2.75 2.23
CA LEU A 176 -9.89 3.24 3.53
C LEU A 176 -8.94 2.85 4.68
N PRO A 177 -8.54 1.57 4.85
CA PRO A 177 -7.59 1.20 5.90
C PRO A 177 -6.21 1.84 5.73
N ALA A 178 -5.74 2.00 4.49
CA ALA A 178 -4.47 2.68 4.21
C ALA A 178 -4.53 4.16 4.58
N LEU A 179 -5.61 4.86 4.20
CA LEU A 179 -5.77 6.28 4.54
C LEU A 179 -5.96 6.51 6.03
N ARG A 180 -6.64 5.61 6.73
CA ARG A 180 -6.84 5.72 8.20
C ARG A 180 -5.55 5.67 9.00
N GLN A 181 -4.45 5.20 8.40
CA GLN A 181 -3.14 5.26 9.05
C GLN A 181 -2.58 6.69 9.10
N ILE A 182 -3.01 7.57 8.18
CA ILE A 182 -2.44 8.91 8.01
C ILE A 182 -3.46 10.04 8.24
N VAL A 183 -4.74 9.84 7.94
CA VAL A 183 -5.81 10.85 8.11
C VAL A 183 -7.09 10.21 8.66
N GLN A 184 -8.01 11.05 9.13
CA GLN A 184 -9.37 10.59 9.48
C GLN A 184 -10.18 10.42 8.20
N ALA A 185 -10.48 9.17 7.84
CA ALA A 185 -11.19 8.82 6.64
C ALA A 185 -12.39 7.90 6.93
N GLU A 186 -13.45 8.06 6.16
CA GLU A 186 -14.65 7.21 6.16
C GLU A 186 -15.15 7.02 4.73
N VAL A 187 -15.98 6.00 4.51
CA VAL A 187 -16.64 5.76 3.23
C VAL A 187 -18.13 5.91 3.44
N ASP A 188 -18.74 6.72 2.58
CA ASP A 188 -20.18 6.93 2.49
C ASP A 188 -20.59 6.56 1.05
N ASP A 189 -21.34 5.48 0.91
CA ASP A 189 -21.63 4.81 -0.35
C ASP A 189 -20.36 4.51 -1.16
N ASP A 190 -20.17 5.16 -2.30
CA ASP A 190 -19.00 5.04 -3.18
C ASP A 190 -18.03 6.22 -3.07
N THR A 191 -18.21 7.05 -2.05
CA THR A 191 -17.44 8.27 -1.83
C THR A 191 -16.54 8.09 -0.61
N LEU A 192 -15.24 8.38 -0.76
CA LEU A 192 -14.31 8.40 0.35
C LEU A 192 -14.20 9.83 0.89
N LEU A 193 -14.47 9.99 2.17
CA LEU A 193 -14.48 11.27 2.87
C LEU A 193 -13.26 11.41 3.77
N VAL A 194 -12.62 12.59 3.77
CA VAL A 194 -11.47 12.92 4.64
C VAL A 194 -11.78 14.19 5.42
N ARG A 195 -11.79 14.08 6.76
CA ARG A 195 -12.16 15.21 7.63
C ARG A 195 -11.02 16.17 7.93
N ASN A 196 -9.83 15.68 8.17
CA ASN A 196 -8.68 16.46 8.65
C ASN A 196 -7.47 16.34 7.72
N SER A 197 -7.63 16.73 6.43
CA SER A 197 -6.49 16.77 5.52
C SER A 197 -5.50 17.89 5.95
N PRO A 198 -4.22 17.54 6.20
CA PRO A 198 -3.21 18.53 6.57
C PRO A 198 -2.88 19.54 5.47
N PHE A 199 -3.22 19.23 4.21
CA PHE A 199 -3.04 20.12 3.06
C PHE A 199 -4.11 21.21 2.95
N CYS A 200 -5.22 21.08 3.71
CA CYS A 200 -6.31 22.03 3.60
C CYS A 200 -6.17 23.17 4.61
N HIS A 201 -5.98 24.36 4.09
CA HIS A 201 -5.95 25.62 4.86
C HIS A 201 -7.19 26.42 4.50
N ARG A 202 -8.10 26.65 5.46
CA ARG A 202 -9.33 27.42 5.23
C ARG A 202 -9.01 28.80 4.65
N GLY A 203 -9.73 29.19 3.60
CA GLY A 203 -9.58 30.50 2.95
C GLY A 203 -8.69 30.51 1.70
N GLN A 204 -8.22 29.36 1.25
CA GLN A 204 -7.61 29.21 -0.08
C GLN A 204 -8.65 28.67 -1.06
N SER A 205 -8.56 29.03 -2.33
CA SER A 205 -9.43 28.52 -3.38
C SER A 205 -8.81 27.30 -4.07
N GLY A 206 -9.64 26.32 -4.44
CA GLY A 206 -9.25 25.16 -5.23
C GLY A 206 -8.99 23.88 -4.45
N ALA A 207 -8.81 22.79 -5.18
CA ALA A 207 -8.44 21.49 -4.64
C ALA A 207 -7.02 21.53 -4.06
N CYS A 208 -6.82 20.88 -2.92
CA CYS A 208 -5.50 20.88 -2.24
C CYS A 208 -5.00 19.48 -1.88
N CYS A 209 -5.83 18.47 -1.97
CA CYS A 209 -5.48 17.12 -1.55
C CYS A 209 -4.75 16.32 -2.65
N HIS A 210 -3.84 16.98 -3.37
CA HIS A 210 -3.11 16.40 -4.51
C HIS A 210 -2.35 15.12 -4.13
N PHE A 211 -1.67 15.11 -2.98
CA PHE A 211 -1.00 13.93 -2.46
C PHE A 211 -1.98 12.79 -2.19
N LEU A 212 -3.10 13.05 -1.48
CA LEU A 212 -4.09 12.02 -1.15
C LEU A 212 -4.74 11.45 -2.42
N ARG A 213 -5.03 12.32 -3.40
CA ARG A 213 -5.56 11.91 -4.71
C ARG A 213 -4.58 10.99 -5.45
N GLY A 214 -3.30 11.33 -5.44
CA GLY A 214 -2.24 10.48 -5.97
C GLY A 214 -2.13 9.15 -5.23
N MET A 215 -2.12 9.18 -3.90
CA MET A 215 -2.03 7.98 -3.06
C MET A 215 -3.18 7.01 -3.31
N LEU A 216 -4.41 7.51 -3.43
CA LEU A 216 -5.56 6.69 -3.80
C LEU A 216 -5.40 6.06 -5.18
N GLY A 217 -4.90 6.82 -6.16
CA GLY A 217 -4.58 6.28 -7.49
C GLY A 217 -3.51 5.19 -7.46
N GLY A 218 -2.48 5.35 -6.63
CA GLY A 218 -1.43 4.33 -6.46
C GLY A 218 -1.87 3.08 -5.71
N LEU A 219 -2.77 3.23 -4.71
CA LEU A 219 -3.36 2.11 -3.96
C LEU A 219 -4.27 1.24 -4.83
N LEU A 220 -5.06 1.87 -5.69
CA LEU A 220 -6.14 1.20 -6.42
C LEU A 220 -5.81 0.90 -7.88
N GLY A 221 -4.91 1.67 -8.52
CA GLY A 221 -4.62 1.55 -9.94
C GLY A 221 -3.71 0.37 -10.32
N GLY A 222 -2.81 -0.05 -9.43
CA GLY A 222 -1.83 -1.11 -9.71
C GLY A 222 -2.42 -2.53 -9.74
N PRO A 223 -3.26 -2.91 -8.75
CA PRO A 223 -3.72 -4.29 -8.60
C PRO A 223 -4.84 -4.69 -9.55
N HIS A 224 -5.58 -3.73 -10.07
CA HIS A 224 -6.78 -4.02 -10.86
C HIS A 224 -6.55 -3.94 -12.37
N GLY A 225 -5.33 -3.61 -12.83
CA GLY A 225 -5.07 -3.42 -14.25
C GLY A 225 -5.91 -2.29 -14.87
N THR A 226 -6.60 -1.52 -14.04
CA THR A 226 -7.39 -0.36 -14.48
C THR A 226 -6.43 0.80 -14.72
N ALA A 227 -5.80 0.78 -15.90
CA ALA A 227 -4.99 1.91 -16.38
C ALA A 227 -5.81 3.23 -16.43
N ASP A 228 -7.14 3.11 -16.39
CA ASP A 228 -8.08 4.22 -16.54
C ASP A 228 -8.70 4.71 -15.22
N LEU A 229 -8.29 4.16 -14.05
CA LEU A 229 -8.83 4.62 -12.78
C LEU A 229 -8.51 6.10 -12.56
N ARG A 230 -9.57 6.91 -12.53
CA ARG A 230 -9.49 8.34 -12.22
C ARG A 230 -10.02 8.61 -10.82
N VAL A 231 -9.16 9.20 -10.00
CA VAL A 231 -9.54 9.71 -8.68
C VAL A 231 -9.77 11.21 -8.79
N SER A 232 -10.98 11.66 -8.47
CA SER A 232 -11.35 13.08 -8.51
C SER A 232 -11.76 13.58 -7.13
N GLU A 233 -11.22 14.73 -6.71
CA GLU A 233 -11.67 15.46 -5.51
C GLU A 233 -12.88 16.30 -5.91
N LYS A 234 -14.07 16.00 -5.38
CA LYS A 234 -15.32 16.71 -5.70
C LYS A 234 -15.60 17.87 -4.76
N GLN A 235 -15.25 17.71 -3.50
CA GLN A 235 -15.36 18.74 -2.49
C GLN A 235 -14.04 18.85 -1.75
N CYS A 236 -13.65 20.06 -1.40
CA CYS A 236 -12.43 20.34 -0.66
C CYS A 236 -12.70 21.32 0.48
N ARG A 237 -12.11 21.07 1.63
CA ARG A 237 -12.20 21.96 2.79
C ARG A 237 -11.60 23.34 2.52
N ASN A 238 -10.65 23.46 1.60
CA ASN A 238 -10.14 24.76 1.13
C ASN A 238 -11.25 25.63 0.52
N SER A 239 -12.18 25.00 -0.21
CA SER A 239 -13.30 25.67 -0.87
C SER A 239 -14.51 25.87 0.04
N GLY A 240 -14.38 25.63 1.36
CA GLY A 240 -15.43 25.85 2.35
C GLY A 240 -16.29 24.65 2.67
N ALA A 241 -16.02 23.47 2.11
CA ALA A 241 -16.71 22.23 2.51
C ALA A 241 -16.27 21.77 3.90
N ASP A 242 -17.08 20.97 4.59
CA ASP A 242 -16.74 20.40 5.90
C ASP A 242 -15.74 19.24 5.79
N VAL A 243 -15.75 18.53 4.66
CA VAL A 243 -14.90 17.39 4.36
C VAL A 243 -14.32 17.49 2.94
N CYS A 244 -13.20 16.79 2.69
CA CYS A 244 -12.74 16.53 1.33
C CYS A 244 -13.35 15.22 0.86
N SER A 245 -13.97 15.20 -0.33
CA SER A 245 -14.60 14.01 -0.89
C SER A 245 -13.92 13.56 -2.17
N PHE A 246 -13.68 12.24 -2.28
CA PHE A 246 -13.03 11.61 -3.41
C PHE A 246 -13.95 10.59 -4.06
N HIS A 247 -14.08 10.71 -5.39
CA HIS A 247 -14.85 9.81 -6.24
C HIS A 247 -13.92 9.03 -7.16
N PHE A 248 -14.35 7.83 -7.50
CA PHE A 248 -13.58 6.86 -8.29
C PHE A 248 -14.36 6.52 -9.55
N ASN A 249 -13.72 6.70 -10.72
CA ASN A 249 -14.27 6.31 -12.02
C ASN A 249 -13.24 5.37 -12.68
N ALA A 250 -13.66 4.20 -13.10
CA ALA A 250 -12.91 3.23 -13.88
C ALA A 250 -13.40 3.19 -15.31
#